data_bb894fcffbeb2396a8c0b8cc62b8d467
#
_entry.id   bb894fcffbeb2396a8c0b8cc62b8d467
#
_cell.length_a   1.000
_cell.length_b   1.000
_cell.length_c   1.000
_cell.angle_alpha   90.00
_cell.angle_beta   90.00
_cell.angle_gamma   90.00
#
_symmetry.space_group_name_H-M   'P 1'
#
loop_
_entity.id
_entity.type
_entity.pdbx_description
1 polymer ?
#
loop_
_entity_poly.entity_id
_entity_poly.type
_entity_poly.pdbx_seq_one_letter_code
_entity_poly.pdbx_strand_id
1 'polypeptide(L)'
;MSLNFRRGVQSLLTLPFRKTLESQETFESGTKIRHYLRENGQEKSRIHLRLDPGGEGTLIVNASSVMRLNPTAAFMAWLILEGTEEKKAVKALRDRYRVPEKQAREDYSSFALHFSSLTDGACPIHELELDAVMPFSARPTAPYRMDLAITYRCNNDCAHCYNARERNFPELTTEQWFGVLDQLWDLGVPHIVFTGGEATLRNDLPALIRHAEANGQITGLNTNARRLMDMDYVKELVDAGLDHVQITVESCVPEIHDEMMRAKGAFCQTIAGVNNVLRSPLYVMTNTTMLRTNVHTIPATLDFLADLGVPTVGLNALIYSGSGLTVGTGLRESELQPILNIATQKTGQRGQRLIWYTPTQYCEFDPTANNLGVKGCTAALYSMCIESNGNVLPCQSYYHPLGNILTDSWDSIWNHKLSVQLRERQSLPAKCEGCPVVAECGGGCPLTAEGYRKENLVNLPVVH
;
A
#
# COMPACT_ATOMS: atom_id res chain seq x y z
N MET A 1 3.51 -28.32 36.60
CA MET A 1 4.26 -27.50 35.62
C MET A 1 3.42 -26.31 35.14
N SER A 2 2.82 -25.51 36.03
CA SER A 2 1.87 -24.44 35.65
C SER A 2 2.21 -23.06 36.20
N LEU A 3 3.44 -22.80 36.59
CA LEU A 3 3.83 -21.55 37.29
C LEU A 3 4.73 -20.61 36.47
N ASN A 4 5.21 -21.02 35.27
CA ASN A 4 6.10 -20.18 34.47
C ASN A 4 5.45 -19.45 33.30
N PHE A 5 4.18 -19.75 32.99
CA PHE A 5 3.45 -19.10 31.89
C PHE A 5 2.95 -17.68 32.22
N ARG A 6 2.61 -17.43 33.50
CA ARG A 6 2.10 -16.11 33.95
C ARG A 6 3.17 -15.00 34.01
N ARG A 7 4.45 -15.33 34.14
CA ARG A 7 5.53 -14.33 34.16
C ARG A 7 5.93 -13.84 32.77
N GLY A 8 5.76 -14.65 31.74
CA GLY A 8 6.08 -14.27 30.36
C GLY A 8 5.09 -13.26 29.76
N VAL A 9 3.80 -13.38 30.09
CA VAL A 9 2.75 -12.49 29.58
C VAL A 9 2.81 -11.08 30.19
N GLN A 10 3.20 -10.95 31.46
CA GLN A 10 3.38 -9.64 32.11
C GLN A 10 4.57 -8.84 31.57
N SER A 11 5.61 -9.50 31.04
CA SER A 11 6.76 -8.79 30.45
C SER A 11 6.54 -8.30 29.02
N LEU A 12 5.62 -8.92 28.27
CA LEU A 12 5.28 -8.53 26.90
C LEU A 12 4.31 -7.33 26.83
N LEU A 13 3.50 -7.12 27.87
CA LEU A 13 2.60 -5.98 27.98
C LEU A 13 3.27 -4.69 28.49
N THR A 14 4.59 -4.70 28.77
CA THR A 14 5.27 -3.62 29.48
C THR A 14 5.99 -2.60 28.59
N LEU A 15 6.00 -2.73 27.28
CA LEU A 15 6.49 -1.66 26.42
C LEU A 15 5.33 -0.67 26.15
N PRO A 16 5.41 0.57 26.66
CA PRO A 16 4.35 1.54 26.47
C PRO A 16 4.26 1.94 24.99
N PHE A 17 3.03 1.90 24.45
CA PHE A 17 2.75 2.59 23.20
C PHE A 17 2.86 4.10 23.44
N ARG A 18 3.63 4.78 22.59
CA ARG A 18 3.77 6.22 22.66
C ARG A 18 2.72 6.85 21.76
N LYS A 19 1.79 7.60 22.33
CA LYS A 19 0.79 8.37 21.58
C LYS A 19 1.47 9.62 21.01
N THR A 20 1.27 9.90 19.73
CA THR A 20 1.91 11.03 19.05
C THR A 20 1.22 12.35 19.37
N LEU A 21 -0.04 12.32 19.80
CA LEU A 21 -0.82 13.51 20.18
C LEU A 21 -1.46 13.28 21.55
N GLU A 22 -1.19 14.13 22.53
CA GLU A 22 -1.84 14.16 23.84
C GLU A 22 -3.24 14.78 23.70
N SER A 23 -4.27 13.97 23.53
CA SER A 23 -5.64 14.40 23.76
C SER A 23 -6.33 13.45 24.73
N GLN A 24 -7.08 13.99 25.71
CA GLN A 24 -8.01 13.23 26.54
C GLN A 24 -9.28 12.88 25.74
N GLU A 25 -9.11 12.11 24.69
CA GLU A 25 -10.23 11.70 23.84
C GLU A 25 -10.92 10.47 24.41
N THR A 26 -12.25 10.45 24.39
CA THR A 26 -13.04 9.27 24.66
C THR A 26 -13.12 8.42 23.36
N PHE A 27 -13.43 7.13 23.48
CA PHE A 27 -13.60 6.23 22.31
C PHE A 27 -14.62 6.76 21.27
N GLU A 28 -15.59 7.57 21.70
CA GLU A 28 -16.69 8.07 20.87
C GLU A 28 -16.48 9.50 20.35
N SER A 29 -15.56 10.25 20.94
CA SER A 29 -15.28 11.63 20.56
C SER A 29 -13.88 11.74 19.98
N GLY A 30 -13.74 12.37 18.82
CA GLY A 30 -12.46 12.73 18.30
C GLY A 30 -12.15 12.18 16.92
N THR A 31 -10.88 12.16 16.58
CA THR A 31 -10.33 11.73 15.28
C THR A 31 -10.78 10.32 14.90
N LYS A 32 -11.19 10.16 13.65
CA LYS A 32 -11.54 8.85 13.07
C LYS A 32 -10.37 7.87 13.09
N ILE A 33 -9.15 8.34 13.25
CA ILE A 33 -7.93 7.53 13.27
C ILE A 33 -7.03 7.94 14.44
N ARG A 34 -6.41 6.95 15.06
CA ARG A 34 -5.42 7.13 16.13
C ARG A 34 -4.12 6.45 15.73
N HIS A 35 -3.02 7.11 15.99
CA HIS A 35 -1.67 6.63 15.71
C HIS A 35 -0.93 6.32 17.01
N TYR A 36 -0.32 5.14 17.05
CA TYR A 36 0.52 4.67 18.14
C TYR A 36 1.85 4.22 17.58
N LEU A 37 2.92 4.63 18.24
CA LEU A 37 4.28 4.24 17.91
C LEU A 37 4.78 3.25 18.96
N ARG A 38 5.35 2.14 18.50
CA ARG A 38 6.07 1.19 19.33
C ARG A 38 7.51 1.12 18.84
N GLU A 39 8.45 1.39 19.74
CA GLU A 39 9.88 1.31 19.46
C GLU A 39 10.49 0.21 20.33
N ASN A 40 11.15 -0.75 19.69
CA ASN A 40 11.87 -1.83 20.36
C ASN A 40 13.30 -1.89 19.79
N GLY A 41 14.23 -1.17 20.41
CA GLY A 41 15.59 -1.03 19.92
C GLY A 41 15.65 -0.32 18.57
N GLN A 42 15.99 -1.04 17.50
CA GLN A 42 16.04 -0.48 16.13
C GLN A 42 14.74 -0.68 15.34
N GLU A 43 13.80 -1.45 15.87
CA GLU A 43 12.53 -1.73 15.21
C GLU A 43 11.47 -0.69 15.62
N LYS A 44 10.87 -0.06 14.62
CA LYS A 44 9.79 0.92 14.75
C LYS A 44 8.53 0.34 14.14
N SER A 45 7.47 0.18 14.93
CA SER A 45 6.16 -0.24 14.46
C SER A 45 5.15 0.88 14.60
N ARG A 46 4.48 1.23 13.51
CA ARG A 46 3.39 2.17 13.46
C ARG A 46 2.07 1.43 13.46
N ILE A 47 1.23 1.73 14.42
CA ILE A 47 -0.10 1.14 14.57
C ILE A 47 -1.15 2.23 14.43
N HIS A 48 -2.07 2.06 13.52
CA HIS A 48 -3.22 2.93 13.34
C HIS A 48 -4.49 2.18 13.69
N LEU A 49 -5.28 2.75 14.56
CA LEU A 49 -6.64 2.30 14.84
C LEU A 49 -7.62 3.32 14.26
N ARG A 50 -8.28 2.95 13.17
CA ARG A 50 -9.35 3.74 12.57
C ARG A 50 -10.69 3.23 13.07
N LEU A 51 -11.56 4.14 13.49
CA LEU A 51 -12.92 3.84 13.95
C LEU A 51 -13.94 4.30 12.90
N ASP A 52 -14.81 3.39 12.52
CA ASP A 52 -15.89 3.67 11.59
C ASP A 52 -17.18 4.08 12.32
N PRO A 53 -18.14 4.79 11.67
CA PRO A 53 -19.35 5.31 12.33
C PRO A 53 -20.23 4.24 13.00
N GLY A 54 -20.13 2.97 12.55
CA GLY A 54 -20.83 1.83 13.14
C GLY A 54 -20.20 1.25 14.42
N GLY A 55 -19.08 1.85 14.88
CA GLY A 55 -18.29 1.34 16.01
C GLY A 55 -17.33 0.22 15.63
N GLU A 56 -17.36 -0.26 14.40
CA GLU A 56 -16.34 -1.15 13.85
C GLU A 56 -15.01 -0.42 13.75
N GLY A 57 -13.90 -1.16 13.73
CA GLY A 57 -12.57 -0.59 13.59
C GLY A 57 -11.75 -1.26 12.51
N THR A 58 -10.74 -0.56 12.08
CA THR A 58 -9.68 -1.12 11.22
C THR A 58 -8.34 -0.88 11.90
N LEU A 59 -7.63 -1.96 12.20
CA LEU A 59 -6.26 -1.92 12.70
C LEU A 59 -5.30 -2.03 11.51
N ILE A 60 -4.37 -1.10 11.42
CA ILE A 60 -3.36 -1.07 10.36
C ILE A 60 -1.99 -1.06 11.02
N VAL A 61 -1.16 -2.05 10.70
CA VAL A 61 0.20 -2.19 11.23
C VAL A 61 1.20 -2.03 10.08
N ASN A 62 2.07 -1.04 10.18
CA ASN A 62 3.15 -0.74 9.22
C ASN A 62 2.69 -0.64 7.76
N ALA A 63 1.45 -0.19 7.50
CA ALA A 63 0.81 -0.18 6.17
C ALA A 63 0.81 -1.53 5.42
N SER A 64 1.26 -2.61 6.04
CA SER A 64 1.41 -3.94 5.45
C SER A 64 0.34 -4.93 5.89
N SER A 65 -0.21 -4.74 7.08
CA SER A 65 -1.26 -5.59 7.66
C SER A 65 -2.48 -4.74 7.98
N VAL A 66 -3.63 -5.12 7.41
CA VAL A 66 -4.91 -4.45 7.63
C VAL A 66 -5.90 -5.47 8.17
N MET A 67 -6.43 -5.22 9.36
CA MET A 67 -7.37 -6.11 10.05
C MET A 67 -8.64 -5.38 10.38
N ARG A 68 -9.78 -5.99 10.11
CA ARG A 68 -11.07 -5.47 10.49
C ARG A 68 -11.45 -5.97 11.89
N LEU A 69 -11.94 -5.07 12.72
CA LEU A 69 -12.35 -5.33 14.07
C LEU A 69 -13.86 -5.07 14.20
N ASN A 70 -14.58 -6.02 14.78
CA ASN A 70 -15.96 -5.74 15.20
C ASN A 70 -15.97 -4.68 16.32
N PRO A 71 -17.12 -4.11 16.70
CA PRO A 71 -17.18 -3.02 17.69
C PRO A 71 -16.53 -3.37 19.04
N THR A 72 -16.68 -4.62 19.49
CA THR A 72 -16.08 -5.07 20.76
C THR A 72 -14.57 -5.19 20.66
N ALA A 73 -14.07 -5.79 19.59
CA ALA A 73 -12.63 -5.91 19.32
C ALA A 73 -11.97 -4.54 19.11
N ALA A 74 -12.64 -3.60 18.42
CA ALA A 74 -12.15 -2.24 18.24
C ALA A 74 -12.02 -1.49 19.57
N PHE A 75 -12.98 -1.67 20.47
CA PHE A 75 -12.94 -1.09 21.81
C PHE A 75 -11.83 -1.73 22.68
N MET A 76 -11.66 -3.06 22.63
CA MET A 76 -10.58 -3.73 23.33
C MET A 76 -9.19 -3.31 22.78
N ALA A 77 -9.04 -3.22 21.46
CA ALA A 77 -7.82 -2.73 20.83
C ALA A 77 -7.47 -1.32 21.30
N TRP A 78 -8.45 -0.43 21.34
CA TRP A 78 -8.26 0.92 21.87
C TRP A 78 -7.81 0.92 23.32
N LEU A 79 -8.44 0.14 24.20
CA LEU A 79 -8.06 0.05 25.62
C LEU A 79 -6.61 -0.45 25.80
N ILE A 80 -6.18 -1.42 24.98
CA ILE A 80 -4.82 -1.93 24.99
C ILE A 80 -3.82 -0.85 24.50
N LEU A 81 -4.13 -0.19 23.40
CA LEU A 81 -3.27 0.83 22.82
C LEU A 81 -3.14 2.07 23.71
N GLU A 82 -4.20 2.42 24.46
CA GLU A 82 -4.15 3.47 25.49
C GLU A 82 -3.45 3.03 26.80
N GLY A 83 -2.95 1.80 26.87
CA GLY A 83 -2.25 1.30 28.05
C GLY A 83 -3.18 1.13 29.27
N THR A 84 -4.48 0.91 29.05
CA THR A 84 -5.46 0.79 30.12
C THR A 84 -5.21 -0.47 30.97
N GLU A 85 -5.08 -0.30 32.27
CA GLU A 85 -4.96 -1.42 33.21
C GLU A 85 -6.09 -2.45 33.04
N GLU A 86 -5.79 -3.75 33.07
CA GLU A 86 -6.77 -4.84 32.87
C GLU A 86 -8.04 -4.68 33.70
N LYS A 87 -7.91 -4.33 35.00
CA LYS A 87 -9.08 -4.11 35.89
C LYS A 87 -9.99 -2.98 35.39
N LYS A 88 -9.39 -1.90 34.90
CA LYS A 88 -10.14 -0.75 34.34
C LYS A 88 -10.76 -1.11 33.00
N ALA A 89 -10.01 -1.83 32.15
CA ALA A 89 -10.48 -2.31 30.85
C ALA A 89 -11.68 -3.26 31.00
N VAL A 90 -11.59 -4.25 31.89
CA VAL A 90 -12.69 -5.17 32.20
C VAL A 90 -13.92 -4.43 32.70
N LYS A 91 -13.73 -3.43 33.58
CA LYS A 91 -14.84 -2.57 34.05
C LYS A 91 -15.47 -1.82 32.87
N ALA A 92 -14.67 -1.19 32.02
CA ALA A 92 -15.17 -0.43 30.87
C ALA A 92 -15.95 -1.33 29.88
N LEU A 93 -15.49 -2.56 29.65
CA LEU A 93 -16.20 -3.55 28.85
C LEU A 93 -17.57 -3.92 29.43
N ARG A 94 -17.61 -4.17 30.73
CA ARG A 94 -18.87 -4.47 31.44
C ARG A 94 -19.87 -3.33 31.33
N ASP A 95 -19.39 -2.10 31.58
CA ASP A 95 -20.24 -0.91 31.57
C ASP A 95 -20.81 -0.65 30.15
N ARG A 96 -20.01 -0.91 29.11
CA ARG A 96 -20.43 -0.71 27.73
C ARG A 96 -21.31 -1.81 27.17
N TYR A 97 -20.96 -3.10 27.38
CA TYR A 97 -21.61 -4.24 26.74
C TYR A 97 -22.50 -5.05 27.69
N ARG A 98 -22.59 -4.68 28.97
CA ARG A 98 -23.44 -5.32 30.01
C ARG A 98 -23.18 -6.83 30.13
N VAL A 99 -21.93 -7.25 30.06
CA VAL A 99 -21.51 -8.66 30.18
C VAL A 99 -21.04 -8.99 31.59
N PRO A 100 -21.10 -10.27 32.03
CA PRO A 100 -20.56 -10.70 33.32
C PRO A 100 -19.05 -10.44 33.43
N GLU A 101 -18.56 -10.15 34.64
CA GLU A 101 -17.13 -9.83 34.86
C GLU A 101 -16.18 -10.95 34.41
N LYS A 102 -16.55 -12.20 34.64
CA LYS A 102 -15.77 -13.37 34.25
C LYS A 102 -15.60 -13.39 32.72
N GLN A 103 -16.71 -13.21 31.99
CA GLN A 103 -16.70 -13.18 30.53
C GLN A 103 -15.86 -12.01 29.98
N ALA A 104 -16.09 -10.79 30.51
CA ALA A 104 -15.32 -9.62 30.07
C ALA A 104 -13.81 -9.79 30.29
N ARG A 105 -13.41 -10.45 31.39
CA ARG A 105 -12.01 -10.74 31.70
C ARG A 105 -11.41 -11.80 30.76
N GLU A 106 -12.15 -12.88 30.52
CA GLU A 106 -11.71 -13.94 29.58
C GLU A 106 -11.55 -13.41 28.17
N ASP A 107 -12.53 -12.67 27.65
CA ASP A 107 -12.51 -12.06 26.33
C ASP A 107 -11.36 -11.07 26.19
N TYR A 108 -11.17 -10.16 27.16
CA TYR A 108 -10.09 -9.18 27.13
C TYR A 108 -8.71 -9.82 27.18
N SER A 109 -8.51 -10.79 28.07
CA SER A 109 -7.21 -11.47 28.21
C SER A 109 -6.86 -12.29 26.95
N SER A 110 -7.83 -12.99 26.37
CA SER A 110 -7.67 -13.71 25.11
C SER A 110 -7.34 -12.75 23.96
N PHE A 111 -8.10 -11.68 23.83
CA PHE A 111 -7.86 -10.67 22.79
C PHE A 111 -6.49 -10.00 22.95
N ALA A 112 -6.09 -9.62 24.18
CA ALA A 112 -4.82 -8.96 24.44
C ALA A 112 -3.61 -9.85 24.06
N LEU A 113 -3.71 -11.17 24.30
CA LEU A 113 -2.69 -12.13 23.91
C LEU A 113 -2.52 -12.16 22.38
N HIS A 114 -3.62 -12.29 21.64
CA HIS A 114 -3.62 -12.30 20.19
C HIS A 114 -3.17 -10.95 19.60
N PHE A 115 -3.62 -9.84 20.19
CA PHE A 115 -3.27 -8.49 19.77
C PHE A 115 -1.75 -8.25 19.85
N SER A 116 -1.09 -8.71 20.91
CA SER A 116 0.35 -8.59 21.05
C SER A 116 1.10 -9.35 19.95
N SER A 117 0.67 -10.57 19.62
CA SER A 117 1.31 -11.36 18.55
C SER A 117 1.14 -10.73 17.17
N LEU A 118 0.03 -10.02 16.91
CA LEU A 118 -0.20 -9.28 15.66
C LEU A 118 0.71 -8.06 15.52
N THR A 119 0.94 -7.35 16.62
CA THR A 119 1.75 -6.12 16.62
C THR A 119 3.24 -6.40 16.71
N ASP A 120 3.63 -7.59 17.15
CA ASP A 120 5.04 -8.03 17.26
C ASP A 120 5.58 -8.70 15.99
N GLY A 121 4.76 -8.80 14.93
CA GLY A 121 5.17 -9.41 13.65
C GLY A 121 5.43 -10.91 13.70
N ALA A 122 5.16 -11.56 14.83
CA ALA A 122 5.53 -12.96 15.11
C ALA A 122 4.48 -14.01 14.73
N CYS A 123 3.24 -13.60 14.34
CA CYS A 123 2.17 -14.57 14.09
C CYS A 123 1.59 -14.46 12.68
N PRO A 124 1.53 -15.56 11.92
CA PRO A 124 0.74 -15.60 10.70
C PRO A 124 -0.75 -15.45 11.05
N ILE A 125 -1.47 -14.63 10.30
CA ILE A 125 -2.88 -14.28 10.44
C ILE A 125 -3.82 -15.50 10.55
N HIS A 126 -3.35 -16.70 10.18
CA HIS A 126 -4.11 -17.96 10.17
C HIS A 126 -4.44 -18.55 11.56
N GLU A 127 -3.78 -18.09 12.62
CA GLU A 127 -4.04 -18.61 14.00
C GLU A 127 -5.04 -17.76 14.77
N LEU A 128 -5.52 -16.66 14.18
CA LEU A 128 -6.53 -15.81 14.78
C LEU A 128 -7.90 -16.23 14.27
N GLU A 129 -8.77 -16.72 15.16
CA GLU A 129 -10.22 -16.83 14.95
C GLU A 129 -10.89 -15.44 14.82
N LEU A 130 -10.22 -14.50 14.16
CA LEU A 130 -10.86 -13.29 13.68
C LEU A 130 -11.64 -13.73 12.44
N ASP A 131 -12.95 -13.47 12.43
CA ASP A 131 -13.82 -13.75 11.29
C ASP A 131 -13.07 -13.44 10.00
N ALA A 132 -12.78 -14.46 9.21
CA ALA A 132 -12.09 -14.31 7.92
C ALA A 132 -13.01 -13.47 7.03
N VAL A 133 -12.77 -12.16 7.03
CA VAL A 133 -13.58 -11.23 6.25
C VAL A 133 -13.27 -11.49 4.79
N MET A 134 -14.30 -11.74 4.00
CA MET A 134 -14.16 -11.90 2.55
C MET A 134 -13.36 -10.72 1.97
N PRO A 135 -12.34 -10.99 1.12
CA PRO A 135 -11.57 -9.94 0.48
C PRO A 135 -12.49 -8.90 -0.18
N PHE A 136 -12.16 -7.62 -0.03
CA PHE A 136 -12.93 -6.50 -0.56
C PHE A 136 -14.36 -6.31 -0.02
N SER A 137 -14.74 -6.99 1.06
CA SER A 137 -16.07 -6.81 1.69
C SER A 137 -16.16 -5.58 2.60
N ALA A 138 -15.03 -5.02 3.03
CA ALA A 138 -15.02 -3.80 3.85
C ALA A 138 -15.61 -2.61 3.08
N ARG A 139 -16.38 -1.78 3.79
CA ARG A 139 -16.98 -0.54 3.27
C ARG A 139 -16.41 0.66 4.01
N PRO A 140 -15.13 1.03 3.77
CA PRO A 140 -14.54 2.19 4.42
C PRO A 140 -15.19 3.47 3.93
N THR A 141 -15.07 4.55 4.70
CA THR A 141 -15.54 5.90 4.34
C THR A 141 -14.47 6.74 3.61
N ALA A 142 -13.25 6.24 3.56
CA ALA A 142 -12.11 6.78 2.83
C ALA A 142 -11.09 5.65 2.57
N PRO A 143 -10.17 5.78 1.62
CA PRO A 143 -9.18 4.76 1.32
C PRO A 143 -8.20 4.56 2.49
N TYR A 144 -7.48 3.44 2.50
CA TYR A 144 -6.38 3.22 3.44
C TYR A 144 -5.06 3.82 2.96
N ARG A 145 -4.96 4.02 1.65
CA ARG A 145 -3.78 4.61 0.99
C ARG A 145 -4.20 5.69 0.00
N MET A 146 -3.47 6.81 0.04
CA MET A 146 -3.58 7.86 -0.97
C MET A 146 -2.23 8.07 -1.65
N ASP A 147 -2.22 7.91 -2.97
CA ASP A 147 -1.07 8.26 -3.80
C ASP A 147 -1.15 9.76 -4.14
N LEU A 148 -0.10 10.51 -3.89
CA LEU A 148 -0.01 11.93 -4.20
C LEU A 148 0.93 12.12 -5.39
N ALA A 149 0.37 12.32 -6.59
CA ALA A 149 1.13 12.68 -7.78
C ALA A 149 1.47 14.17 -7.71
N ILE A 150 2.46 14.52 -6.86
CA ILE A 150 2.77 15.91 -6.52
C ILE A 150 3.34 16.74 -7.65
N THR A 151 3.83 16.10 -8.71
CA THR A 151 4.30 16.70 -9.96
C THR A 151 4.20 15.70 -11.10
N TYR A 152 4.02 16.16 -12.33
CA TYR A 152 4.14 15.32 -13.53
C TYR A 152 5.47 15.54 -14.27
N ARG A 153 6.33 16.42 -13.78
CA ARG A 153 7.71 16.53 -14.27
C ARG A 153 8.48 15.25 -13.98
N CYS A 154 9.28 14.79 -14.93
CA CYS A 154 10.09 13.59 -14.76
C CYS A 154 11.44 13.78 -15.50
N ASN A 155 12.49 13.19 -14.97
CA ASN A 155 13.81 13.11 -15.59
C ASN A 155 14.02 11.83 -16.42
N ASN A 156 12.96 11.00 -16.58
CA ASN A 156 12.87 9.87 -17.50
C ASN A 156 11.73 10.09 -18.49
N ASP A 157 11.75 9.30 -19.60
CA ASP A 157 10.70 9.28 -20.62
C ASP A 157 10.24 7.84 -20.91
N CYS A 158 9.97 7.04 -19.86
CA CYS A 158 9.74 5.60 -19.94
C CYS A 158 8.74 5.21 -21.03
N ALA A 159 9.11 4.19 -21.83
CA ALA A 159 8.31 3.73 -22.94
C ALA A 159 6.90 3.24 -22.51
N HIS A 160 6.81 2.68 -21.31
CA HIS A 160 5.60 2.07 -20.73
C HIS A 160 4.95 2.93 -19.63
N CYS A 161 5.33 4.21 -19.53
CA CYS A 161 4.85 5.07 -18.45
C CYS A 161 3.32 5.17 -18.45
N TYR A 162 2.69 4.82 -17.32
CA TYR A 162 1.23 4.93 -17.17
C TYR A 162 0.74 6.36 -17.02
N ASN A 163 1.65 7.33 -16.74
CA ASN A 163 1.28 8.74 -16.66
C ASN A 163 0.94 9.30 -18.04
N ALA A 164 -0.14 10.06 -18.12
CA ALA A 164 -0.45 10.86 -19.29
C ALA A 164 0.45 12.09 -19.30
N ARG A 165 1.42 12.17 -20.22
CA ARG A 165 2.46 13.21 -20.22
C ARG A 165 1.99 14.59 -20.60
N GLU A 166 0.85 14.70 -21.25
CA GLU A 166 0.23 15.97 -21.63
C GLU A 166 -0.47 16.69 -20.47
N ARG A 167 -0.30 16.18 -19.23
CA ARG A 167 -0.89 16.75 -18.02
C ARG A 167 -0.08 17.95 -17.55
N ASN A 168 -0.32 19.08 -18.14
CA ASN A 168 0.34 20.34 -17.81
C ASN A 168 -0.62 21.24 -17.00
N PHE A 169 -0.70 20.96 -15.70
CA PHE A 169 -1.50 21.75 -14.76
C PHE A 169 -0.60 22.66 -13.91
N PRO A 170 -1.14 23.78 -13.39
CA PRO A 170 -0.52 24.44 -12.25
C PRO A 170 -0.42 23.45 -11.07
N GLU A 171 0.78 23.28 -10.54
CA GLU A 171 1.01 22.42 -9.38
C GLU A 171 0.55 23.13 -8.10
N LEU A 172 -0.01 22.38 -7.14
CA LEU A 172 -0.32 22.89 -5.82
C LEU A 172 0.95 23.39 -5.12
N THR A 173 0.79 24.49 -4.34
CA THR A 173 1.86 25.00 -3.49
C THR A 173 2.14 24.05 -2.32
N THR A 174 3.24 24.28 -1.60
CA THR A 174 3.59 23.52 -0.40
C THR A 174 2.49 23.62 0.66
N GLU A 175 1.96 24.83 0.88
CA GLU A 175 0.90 25.09 1.86
C GLU A 175 -0.42 24.40 1.49
N GLN A 176 -0.75 24.36 0.21
CA GLN A 176 -1.93 23.64 -0.27
C GLN A 176 -1.77 22.13 -0.03
N TRP A 177 -0.58 21.58 -0.28
CA TRP A 177 -0.29 20.17 0.03
C TRP A 177 -0.33 19.88 1.54
N PHE A 178 0.12 20.80 2.41
CA PHE A 178 -0.07 20.64 3.84
C PHE A 178 -1.54 20.52 4.21
N GLY A 179 -2.39 21.42 3.68
CA GLY A 179 -3.84 21.34 3.90
C GLY A 179 -4.46 20.03 3.38
N VAL A 180 -3.97 19.51 2.24
CA VAL A 180 -4.41 18.20 1.71
C VAL A 180 -4.00 17.06 2.65
N LEU A 181 -2.78 17.07 3.18
CA LEU A 181 -2.30 16.06 4.13
C LEU A 181 -3.11 16.06 5.43
N ASP A 182 -3.43 17.25 5.96
CA ASP A 182 -4.28 17.42 7.15
C ASP A 182 -5.70 16.87 6.89
N GLN A 183 -6.30 17.25 5.75
CA GLN A 183 -7.63 16.76 5.38
C GLN A 183 -7.65 15.22 5.22
N LEU A 184 -6.61 14.63 4.63
CA LEU A 184 -6.50 13.17 4.50
C LEU A 184 -6.37 12.49 5.86
N TRP A 185 -5.65 13.10 6.80
CA TRP A 185 -5.56 12.60 8.17
C TRP A 185 -6.94 12.62 8.86
N ASP A 186 -7.66 13.73 8.78
CA ASP A 186 -9.01 13.87 9.33
C ASP A 186 -10.03 12.89 8.72
N LEU A 187 -9.82 12.51 7.46
CA LEU A 187 -10.60 11.47 6.78
C LEU A 187 -10.22 10.05 7.22
N GLY A 188 -9.12 9.90 7.99
CA GLY A 188 -8.63 8.62 8.46
C GLY A 188 -7.80 7.86 7.42
N VAL A 189 -7.03 8.56 6.57
CA VAL A 189 -6.10 7.96 5.60
C VAL A 189 -4.71 7.88 6.22
N PRO A 190 -4.25 6.68 6.66
CA PRO A 190 -3.01 6.54 7.40
C PRO A 190 -1.76 6.45 6.53
N HIS A 191 -1.89 6.12 5.24
CA HIS A 191 -0.77 5.84 4.38
C HIS A 191 -0.76 6.76 3.15
N ILE A 192 0.29 7.54 3.03
CA ILE A 192 0.55 8.48 1.94
C ILE A 192 1.72 7.97 1.12
N VAL A 193 1.57 7.95 -0.21
CA VAL A 193 2.68 7.62 -1.11
C VAL A 193 2.91 8.78 -2.07
N PHE A 194 4.06 9.43 -1.95
CA PHE A 194 4.48 10.47 -2.87
C PHE A 194 4.92 9.83 -4.20
N THR A 195 4.35 10.32 -5.29
CA THR A 195 4.55 9.81 -6.64
C THR A 195 4.37 10.93 -7.67
N GLY A 196 4.12 10.59 -8.91
CA GLY A 196 3.85 11.50 -10.02
C GLY A 196 4.61 11.13 -11.26
N GLY A 197 5.28 12.09 -11.90
CA GLY A 197 6.39 11.83 -12.82
C GLY A 197 7.58 11.32 -12.01
N GLU A 198 8.31 12.26 -11.39
CA GLU A 198 9.33 11.94 -10.40
C GLU A 198 9.21 12.91 -9.21
N ALA A 199 8.71 12.41 -8.09
CA ALA A 199 8.43 13.23 -6.91
C ALA A 199 9.68 13.94 -6.36
N THR A 200 10.85 13.32 -6.48
CA THR A 200 12.12 13.90 -6.01
C THR A 200 12.53 15.17 -6.77
N LEU A 201 11.90 15.50 -7.88
CA LEU A 201 12.15 16.77 -8.59
C LEU A 201 11.49 17.98 -7.90
N ARG A 202 10.61 17.77 -6.93
CA ARG A 202 10.11 18.84 -6.06
C ARG A 202 11.08 19.07 -4.91
N ASN A 203 11.50 20.31 -4.73
CA ASN A 203 12.44 20.66 -3.65
C ASN A 203 11.79 20.67 -2.27
N ASP A 204 10.46 20.80 -2.21
CA ASP A 204 9.68 20.80 -0.98
C ASP A 204 9.24 19.38 -0.53
N LEU A 205 9.59 18.32 -1.27
CA LEU A 205 9.25 16.95 -0.88
C LEU A 205 9.65 16.60 0.57
N PRO A 206 10.85 16.94 1.09
CA PRO A 206 11.18 16.68 2.49
C PRO A 206 10.26 17.42 3.48
N ALA A 207 9.78 18.62 3.12
CA ALA A 207 8.84 19.37 3.97
C ALA A 207 7.46 18.69 3.99
N LEU A 208 6.98 18.17 2.84
CA LEU A 208 5.73 17.43 2.75
C LEU A 208 5.79 16.12 3.57
N ILE A 209 6.90 15.39 3.49
CA ILE A 209 7.13 14.18 4.29
C ILE A 209 7.10 14.51 5.78
N ARG A 210 7.80 15.56 6.20
CA ARG A 210 7.84 15.98 7.62
C ARG A 210 6.46 16.39 8.14
N HIS A 211 5.64 17.03 7.32
CA HIS A 211 4.27 17.39 7.69
C HIS A 211 3.39 16.15 7.86
N ALA A 212 3.46 15.19 6.92
CA ALA A 212 2.74 13.92 7.02
C ALA A 212 3.18 13.10 8.24
N GLU A 213 4.51 13.06 8.53
CA GLU A 213 5.05 12.42 9.74
C GLU A 213 4.51 13.07 11.02
N ALA A 214 4.42 14.40 11.06
CA ALA A 214 3.88 15.12 12.20
C ALA A 214 2.40 14.80 12.45
N ASN A 215 1.62 14.55 11.42
CA ASN A 215 0.25 14.03 11.52
C ASN A 215 0.18 12.58 12.04
N GLY A 216 1.27 11.81 11.92
CA GLY A 216 1.31 10.38 12.22
C GLY A 216 1.06 9.48 11.01
N GLN A 217 1.06 10.02 9.79
CA GLN A 217 0.88 9.25 8.56
C GLN A 217 2.15 8.43 8.23
N ILE A 218 1.97 7.23 7.71
CA ILE A 218 3.06 6.46 7.12
C ILE A 218 3.35 7.04 5.75
N THR A 219 4.63 7.28 5.44
CA THR A 219 5.04 7.88 4.18
C THR A 219 5.85 6.94 3.32
N GLY A 220 5.48 6.85 2.05
CA GLY A 220 6.19 6.13 1.02
C GLY A 220 6.61 7.03 -0.13
N LEU A 221 7.60 6.61 -0.88
CA LEU A 221 8.08 7.28 -2.08
C LEU A 221 8.18 6.28 -3.24
N ASN A 222 7.46 6.53 -4.33
CA ASN A 222 7.67 5.85 -5.60
C ASN A 222 8.60 6.69 -6.47
N THR A 223 9.75 6.13 -6.88
CA THR A 223 10.79 6.88 -7.56
C THR A 223 11.59 6.03 -8.54
N ASN A 224 12.18 6.67 -9.55
CA ASN A 224 13.22 6.08 -10.38
C ASN A 224 14.60 6.06 -9.68
N ALA A 225 14.70 6.61 -8.48
CA ALA A 225 15.85 6.66 -7.59
C ALA A 225 17.10 7.39 -8.15
N ARG A 226 17.04 8.07 -9.31
CA ARG A 226 18.20 8.74 -9.87
C ARG A 226 18.74 9.85 -8.97
N ARG A 227 17.86 10.60 -8.26
CA ARG A 227 18.28 11.61 -7.29
C ARG A 227 18.79 10.98 -5.98
N LEU A 228 18.39 9.76 -5.66
CA LEU A 228 18.84 9.05 -4.47
C LEU A 228 20.30 8.56 -4.58
N MET A 229 20.95 8.73 -5.75
CA MET A 229 22.42 8.58 -5.85
C MET A 229 23.18 9.58 -4.96
N ASP A 230 22.54 10.68 -4.58
CA ASP A 230 23.03 11.63 -3.57
C ASP A 230 22.65 11.13 -2.17
N MET A 231 23.65 10.71 -1.38
CA MET A 231 23.45 10.19 -0.03
C MET A 231 22.98 11.27 0.95
N ASP A 232 23.35 12.52 0.75
CA ASP A 232 22.91 13.60 1.61
C ASP A 232 21.42 13.88 1.41
N TYR A 233 20.92 13.76 0.19
CA TYR A 233 19.49 13.82 -0.07
C TYR A 233 18.73 12.62 0.55
N VAL A 234 19.29 11.40 0.51
CA VAL A 234 18.69 10.25 1.22
C VAL A 234 18.58 10.52 2.71
N LYS A 235 19.63 11.08 3.33
CA LYS A 235 19.60 11.47 4.77
C LYS A 235 18.52 12.51 5.03
N GLU A 236 18.37 13.52 4.17
CA GLU A 236 17.33 14.54 4.29
C GLU A 236 15.92 13.93 4.30
N LEU A 237 15.66 12.93 3.46
CA LEU A 237 14.38 12.21 3.41
C LEU A 237 14.17 11.37 4.69
N VAL A 238 15.21 10.69 5.18
CA VAL A 238 15.17 9.94 6.45
C VAL A 238 14.87 10.88 7.62
N ASP A 239 15.57 12.00 7.71
CA ASP A 239 15.39 13.00 8.77
C ASP A 239 14.01 13.68 8.70
N ALA A 240 13.40 13.71 7.52
CA ALA A 240 12.02 14.15 7.32
C ALA A 240 10.98 13.13 7.80
N GLY A 241 11.36 11.86 8.01
CA GLY A 241 10.48 10.81 8.51
C GLY A 241 9.94 9.87 7.42
N LEU A 242 10.59 9.80 6.24
CA LEU A 242 10.20 8.81 5.21
C LEU A 242 10.34 7.39 5.77
N ASP A 243 9.31 6.55 5.56
CA ASP A 243 9.28 5.17 6.07
C ASP A 243 9.79 4.15 5.03
N HIS A 244 9.37 4.29 3.78
CA HIS A 244 9.71 3.30 2.75
C HIS A 244 9.86 3.92 1.35
N VAL A 245 10.64 3.22 0.50
CA VAL A 245 10.87 3.60 -0.89
C VAL A 245 10.60 2.42 -1.81
N GLN A 246 9.83 2.66 -2.87
CA GLN A 246 9.67 1.75 -3.99
C GLN A 246 10.44 2.28 -5.18
N ILE A 247 11.44 1.54 -5.63
CA ILE A 247 12.35 1.93 -6.71
C ILE A 247 12.05 1.12 -7.97
N THR A 248 11.89 1.80 -9.10
CA THR A 248 11.71 1.14 -10.38
C THR A 248 13.05 0.63 -10.91
N VAL A 249 13.19 -0.70 -11.08
CA VAL A 249 14.32 -1.37 -11.70
C VAL A 249 13.80 -2.33 -12.76
N GLU A 250 13.98 -2.01 -14.04
CA GLU A 250 13.34 -2.77 -15.12
C GLU A 250 14.17 -3.95 -15.60
N SER A 251 15.49 -3.94 -15.43
CA SER A 251 16.40 -5.03 -15.80
C SER A 251 17.74 -4.87 -15.08
N CYS A 252 18.44 -6.00 -14.86
CA CYS A 252 19.86 -6.00 -14.47
C CYS A 252 20.81 -5.69 -15.64
N VAL A 253 20.30 -5.68 -16.87
CA VAL A 253 21.06 -5.33 -18.06
C VAL A 253 20.92 -3.82 -18.28
N PRO A 254 22.04 -3.05 -18.20
CA PRO A 254 21.99 -1.59 -18.26
C PRO A 254 21.30 -1.05 -19.52
N GLU A 255 21.57 -1.65 -20.65
CA GLU A 255 21.05 -1.23 -21.94
C GLU A 255 19.54 -1.39 -22.03
N ILE A 256 18.99 -2.49 -21.49
CA ILE A 256 17.54 -2.77 -21.44
C ILE A 256 16.85 -1.81 -20.48
N HIS A 257 17.44 -1.60 -19.30
CA HIS A 257 16.90 -0.65 -18.33
C HIS A 257 16.84 0.77 -18.93
N ASP A 258 17.96 1.25 -19.51
CA ASP A 258 18.05 2.59 -20.10
C ASP A 258 17.10 2.77 -21.29
N GLU A 259 16.93 1.72 -22.12
CA GLU A 259 15.96 1.69 -23.22
C GLU A 259 14.54 1.84 -22.71
N MET A 260 14.15 1.05 -21.72
CA MET A 260 12.80 1.10 -21.13
C MET A 260 12.53 2.44 -20.44
N MET A 261 13.54 3.01 -19.78
CA MET A 261 13.46 4.34 -19.13
C MET A 261 13.57 5.49 -20.14
N ARG A 262 14.02 5.22 -21.37
CA ARG A 262 14.38 6.23 -22.38
C ARG A 262 15.31 7.31 -21.80
N ALA A 263 16.28 6.88 -21.00
CA ALA A 263 17.19 7.76 -20.28
C ALA A 263 18.56 7.10 -20.16
N LYS A 264 19.52 7.56 -20.98
CA LYS A 264 20.89 7.04 -20.98
C LYS A 264 21.57 7.25 -19.62
N GLY A 265 22.15 6.18 -19.06
CA GLY A 265 22.82 6.18 -17.78
C GLY A 265 21.87 6.12 -16.58
N ALA A 266 20.56 5.92 -16.80
CA ALA A 266 19.58 5.78 -15.74
C ALA A 266 19.90 4.57 -14.86
N PHE A 267 20.32 3.44 -15.45
CA PHE A 267 20.70 2.25 -14.70
C PHE A 267 21.73 2.53 -13.61
N CYS A 268 22.87 3.14 -13.99
CA CYS A 268 23.94 3.43 -13.04
C CYS A 268 23.48 4.33 -11.90
N GLN A 269 22.66 5.36 -12.21
CA GLN A 269 22.14 6.29 -11.21
C GLN A 269 21.11 5.62 -10.31
N THR A 270 20.20 4.82 -10.88
CA THR A 270 19.18 4.07 -10.14
C THR A 270 19.84 3.07 -9.18
N ILE A 271 20.82 2.29 -9.64
CA ILE A 271 21.50 1.31 -8.77
C ILE A 271 22.36 1.99 -7.70
N ALA A 272 22.97 3.13 -7.99
CA ALA A 272 23.62 3.96 -6.95
C ALA A 272 22.60 4.42 -5.89
N GLY A 273 21.40 4.84 -6.31
CA GLY A 273 20.29 5.17 -5.42
C GLY A 273 19.85 3.97 -4.58
N VAL A 274 19.64 2.80 -5.19
CA VAL A 274 19.32 1.54 -4.45
C VAL A 274 20.35 1.28 -3.35
N ASN A 275 21.64 1.34 -3.70
CA ASN A 275 22.72 1.08 -2.74
C ASN A 275 22.73 2.09 -1.57
N ASN A 276 22.44 3.37 -1.84
CA ASN A 276 22.37 4.39 -0.81
C ASN A 276 21.18 4.17 0.13
N VAL A 277 20.01 3.83 -0.42
CA VAL A 277 18.81 3.57 0.38
C VAL A 277 18.98 2.30 1.22
N LEU A 278 19.61 1.24 0.69
CA LEU A 278 19.92 0.01 1.45
C LEU A 278 20.87 0.25 2.65
N ARG A 279 21.64 1.35 2.65
CA ARG A 279 22.49 1.76 3.78
C ARG A 279 21.79 2.65 4.79
N SER A 280 20.54 3.00 4.53
CA SER A 280 19.69 3.83 5.40
C SER A 280 18.68 2.96 6.17
N PRO A 281 17.95 3.50 7.16
CA PRO A 281 16.90 2.79 7.86
C PRO A 281 15.60 2.62 7.06
N LEU A 282 15.52 3.13 5.83
CA LEU A 282 14.32 3.05 4.98
C LEU A 282 14.02 1.61 4.58
N TYR A 283 12.74 1.24 4.60
CA TYR A 283 12.33 -0.02 4.00
C TYR A 283 12.40 0.08 2.48
N VAL A 284 13.16 -0.82 1.86
CA VAL A 284 13.42 -0.81 0.41
C VAL A 284 12.61 -1.89 -0.29
N MET A 285 11.92 -1.50 -1.33
CA MET A 285 11.36 -2.44 -2.30
C MET A 285 11.65 -1.97 -3.72
N THR A 286 11.80 -2.91 -4.65
CA THR A 286 11.89 -2.61 -6.07
C THR A 286 10.60 -2.97 -6.77
N ASN A 287 10.37 -2.38 -7.95
CA ASN A 287 9.27 -2.73 -8.82
C ASN A 287 9.77 -2.85 -10.26
N THR A 288 9.36 -3.92 -10.95
CA THR A 288 9.69 -4.20 -12.33
C THR A 288 8.41 -4.43 -13.14
N THR A 289 8.24 -3.66 -14.22
CA THR A 289 7.15 -3.87 -15.17
C THR A 289 7.58 -4.92 -16.20
N MET A 290 6.89 -6.05 -16.26
CA MET A 290 7.21 -7.13 -17.17
C MET A 290 6.66 -6.83 -18.57
N LEU A 291 7.56 -6.71 -19.52
CA LEU A 291 7.29 -6.48 -20.94
C LEU A 291 8.07 -7.49 -21.79
N ARG A 292 7.70 -7.66 -23.05
CA ARG A 292 8.49 -8.48 -24.00
C ARG A 292 9.93 -8.03 -24.10
N THR A 293 10.20 -6.74 -23.87
CA THR A 293 11.54 -6.14 -23.89
C THR A 293 12.45 -6.71 -22.80
N ASN A 294 11.94 -6.95 -21.57
CA ASN A 294 12.77 -7.34 -20.42
C ASN A 294 12.43 -8.72 -19.83
N VAL A 295 11.36 -9.38 -20.26
CA VAL A 295 10.88 -10.61 -19.62
C VAL A 295 11.96 -11.72 -19.57
N HIS A 296 12.81 -11.81 -20.60
CA HIS A 296 13.90 -12.78 -20.65
C HIS A 296 15.02 -12.50 -19.63
N THR A 297 15.11 -11.28 -19.09
CA THR A 297 16.09 -10.89 -18.08
C THR A 297 15.54 -11.02 -16.65
N ILE A 298 14.23 -11.25 -16.45
CA ILE A 298 13.61 -11.30 -15.12
C ILE A 298 14.34 -12.26 -14.16
N PRO A 299 14.68 -13.51 -14.55
CA PRO A 299 15.38 -14.41 -13.64
C PRO A 299 16.74 -13.88 -13.16
N ALA A 300 17.52 -13.26 -14.07
CA ALA A 300 18.80 -12.66 -13.73
C ALA A 300 18.64 -11.36 -12.93
N THR A 301 17.60 -10.59 -13.20
CA THR A 301 17.28 -9.36 -12.46
C THR A 301 16.93 -9.68 -11.00
N LEU A 302 16.20 -10.75 -10.76
CA LEU A 302 15.88 -11.19 -9.39
C LEU A 302 17.13 -11.61 -8.62
N ASP A 303 18.03 -12.39 -9.25
CA ASP A 303 19.30 -12.76 -8.64
C ASP A 303 20.16 -11.52 -8.34
N PHE A 304 20.26 -10.59 -9.29
CA PHE A 304 20.98 -9.33 -9.12
C PHE A 304 20.44 -8.48 -7.96
N LEU A 305 19.11 -8.34 -7.83
CA LEU A 305 18.50 -7.60 -6.74
C LEU A 305 18.71 -8.30 -5.39
N ALA A 306 18.73 -9.64 -5.37
CA ALA A 306 19.06 -10.42 -4.18
C ALA A 306 20.53 -10.23 -3.75
N ASP A 307 21.45 -10.21 -4.71
CA ASP A 307 22.89 -9.99 -4.46
C ASP A 307 23.16 -8.56 -3.95
N LEU A 308 22.34 -7.57 -4.34
CA LEU A 308 22.38 -6.22 -3.77
C LEU A 308 21.82 -6.16 -2.33
N GLY A 309 21.06 -7.17 -1.90
CA GLY A 309 20.40 -7.18 -0.59
C GLY A 309 19.00 -6.56 -0.56
N VAL A 310 18.33 -6.42 -1.70
CA VAL A 310 16.95 -5.92 -1.76
C VAL A 310 15.99 -6.92 -1.11
N PRO A 311 15.27 -6.58 -0.03
CA PRO A 311 14.48 -7.54 0.72
C PRO A 311 13.14 -7.87 0.04
N THR A 312 12.59 -6.95 -0.73
CA THR A 312 11.27 -7.09 -1.37
C THR A 312 11.30 -6.68 -2.82
N VAL A 313 10.82 -7.56 -3.68
CA VAL A 313 10.71 -7.34 -5.11
C VAL A 313 9.24 -7.33 -5.52
N GLY A 314 8.81 -6.27 -6.20
CA GLY A 314 7.52 -6.14 -6.84
C GLY A 314 7.62 -6.46 -8.33
N LEU A 315 6.65 -7.20 -8.83
CA LEU A 315 6.45 -7.40 -10.26
C LEU A 315 5.04 -6.94 -10.63
N ASN A 316 4.91 -6.34 -11.80
CA ASN A 316 3.60 -5.99 -12.37
C ASN A 316 3.58 -6.21 -13.87
N ALA A 317 2.39 -6.47 -14.40
CA ALA A 317 2.13 -6.42 -15.84
C ALA A 317 1.99 -4.95 -16.29
N LEU A 318 1.98 -4.75 -17.60
CA LEU A 318 1.75 -3.44 -18.19
C LEU A 318 0.42 -2.84 -17.72
N ILE A 319 0.49 -1.59 -17.31
CA ILE A 319 -0.70 -0.77 -17.03
C ILE A 319 -1.08 -0.05 -18.33
N TYR A 320 -2.26 -0.38 -18.86
CA TYR A 320 -2.79 0.20 -20.11
C TYR A 320 -3.32 1.61 -19.88
N SER A 321 -2.40 2.53 -19.63
CA SER A 321 -2.65 3.95 -19.45
C SER A 321 -1.43 4.76 -19.92
N GLY A 322 -1.60 6.02 -20.26
CA GLY A 322 -0.51 6.87 -20.74
C GLY A 322 0.23 6.26 -21.94
N SER A 323 1.55 6.24 -21.91
CA SER A 323 2.40 5.61 -22.94
C SER A 323 2.24 4.09 -22.99
N GLY A 324 1.79 3.46 -21.89
CA GLY A 324 1.49 2.04 -21.83
C GLY A 324 0.39 1.60 -22.80
N LEU A 325 -0.49 2.51 -23.25
CA LEU A 325 -1.51 2.22 -24.26
C LEU A 325 -0.94 1.96 -25.65
N THR A 326 0.26 2.43 -25.95
CA THR A 326 0.84 2.41 -27.31
C THR A 326 2.19 1.73 -27.37
N VAL A 327 2.71 1.22 -26.26
CA VAL A 327 4.05 0.61 -26.21
C VAL A 327 4.14 -0.69 -27.02
N GLY A 328 3.06 -1.44 -27.13
CA GLY A 328 2.94 -2.65 -27.96
C GLY A 328 3.76 -3.87 -27.47
N THR A 329 4.37 -3.79 -26.28
CA THR A 329 5.25 -4.85 -25.73
C THR A 329 4.67 -5.50 -24.48
N GLY A 330 3.39 -5.28 -24.18
CA GLY A 330 2.68 -5.91 -23.07
C GLY A 330 2.60 -7.44 -23.21
N LEU A 331 2.57 -8.13 -22.07
CA LEU A 331 2.29 -9.56 -21.98
C LEU A 331 0.80 -9.77 -21.75
N ARG A 332 0.25 -10.85 -22.30
CA ARG A 332 -1.10 -11.29 -21.94
C ARG A 332 -1.09 -11.90 -20.55
N GLU A 333 -2.22 -11.83 -19.85
CA GLU A 333 -2.32 -12.44 -18.51
C GLU A 333 -2.04 -13.96 -18.55
N SER A 334 -2.45 -14.66 -19.61
CA SER A 334 -2.16 -16.09 -19.83
C SER A 334 -0.66 -16.42 -19.99
N GLU A 335 0.19 -15.45 -20.30
CA GLU A 335 1.65 -15.63 -20.45
C GLU A 335 2.40 -15.45 -19.11
N LEU A 336 1.72 -14.99 -18.04
CA LEU A 336 2.36 -14.62 -16.76
C LEU A 336 2.76 -15.83 -15.91
N GLN A 337 2.01 -16.92 -15.98
CA GLN A 337 2.18 -18.09 -15.11
C GLN A 337 3.62 -18.65 -15.07
N PRO A 338 4.28 -18.95 -16.23
CA PRO A 338 5.61 -19.52 -16.21
C PRO A 338 6.64 -18.54 -15.61
N ILE A 339 6.49 -17.23 -15.88
CA ILE A 339 7.41 -16.19 -15.41
C ILE A 339 7.29 -16.05 -13.89
N LEU A 340 6.07 -15.98 -13.37
CA LEU A 340 5.81 -15.82 -11.95
C LEU A 340 6.13 -17.07 -11.13
N ASN A 341 6.04 -18.27 -11.73
CA ASN A 341 6.55 -19.50 -11.11
C ASN A 341 8.09 -19.40 -10.87
N ILE A 342 8.83 -18.97 -11.88
CA ILE A 342 10.28 -18.77 -11.77
C ILE A 342 10.57 -17.69 -10.71
N ALA A 343 9.83 -16.58 -10.73
CA ALA A 343 10.01 -15.50 -9.78
C ALA A 343 9.76 -15.96 -8.33
N THR A 344 8.67 -16.69 -8.08
CA THR A 344 8.34 -17.24 -6.75
C THR A 344 9.43 -18.20 -6.26
N GLN A 345 9.91 -19.09 -7.15
CA GLN A 345 10.98 -20.02 -6.79
C GLN A 345 12.29 -19.28 -6.42
N LYS A 346 12.72 -18.33 -7.26
CA LYS A 346 13.98 -17.61 -7.06
C LYS A 346 13.95 -16.74 -5.80
N THR A 347 12.90 -15.95 -5.64
CA THR A 347 12.77 -15.09 -4.46
C THR A 347 12.67 -15.91 -3.18
N GLY A 348 11.95 -17.04 -3.18
CA GLY A 348 11.89 -17.98 -2.06
C GLY A 348 13.27 -18.57 -1.70
N GLN A 349 14.06 -18.99 -2.70
CA GLN A 349 15.42 -19.51 -2.49
C GLN A 349 16.38 -18.46 -1.90
N ARG A 350 16.15 -17.19 -2.18
CA ARG A 350 17.00 -16.07 -1.73
C ARG A 350 16.46 -15.36 -0.49
N GLY A 351 15.34 -15.83 0.08
CA GLY A 351 14.70 -15.23 1.26
C GLY A 351 14.09 -13.84 0.99
N GLN A 352 13.85 -13.49 -0.27
CA GLN A 352 13.20 -12.25 -0.65
C GLN A 352 11.67 -12.41 -0.61
N ARG A 353 10.96 -11.31 -0.31
CA ARG A 353 9.52 -11.24 -0.46
C ARG A 353 9.17 -10.86 -1.91
N LEU A 354 8.33 -11.67 -2.56
CA LEU A 354 7.74 -11.34 -3.86
C LEU A 354 6.37 -10.70 -3.69
N ILE A 355 6.11 -9.58 -4.37
CA ILE A 355 4.82 -8.93 -4.44
C ILE A 355 4.36 -8.86 -5.89
N TRP A 356 3.18 -9.41 -6.17
CA TRP A 356 2.47 -9.19 -7.43
C TRP A 356 1.52 -8.01 -7.27
N TYR A 357 1.60 -7.00 -8.15
CA TYR A 357 0.78 -5.79 -7.99
C TYR A 357 -0.45 -5.74 -8.88
N THR A 358 -0.41 -6.38 -10.05
CA THR A 358 -1.47 -6.23 -11.05
C THR A 358 -2.69 -7.07 -10.71
N PRO A 359 -3.90 -6.48 -10.62
CA PRO A 359 -5.14 -7.25 -10.61
C PRO A 359 -5.32 -7.96 -11.96
N THR A 360 -5.40 -9.28 -11.94
CA THR A 360 -5.58 -10.13 -13.11
C THR A 360 -6.93 -10.84 -13.09
N GLN A 361 -7.38 -11.30 -14.25
CA GLN A 361 -8.53 -12.18 -14.32
C GLN A 361 -8.09 -13.60 -13.93
N TYR A 362 -8.65 -14.17 -12.86
CA TYR A 362 -8.22 -15.47 -12.33
C TYR A 362 -8.45 -16.64 -13.30
N CYS A 363 -9.33 -16.47 -14.28
CA CYS A 363 -9.48 -17.42 -15.38
C CYS A 363 -8.32 -17.38 -16.40
N GLU A 364 -7.48 -16.33 -16.38
CA GLU A 364 -6.28 -16.20 -17.23
C GLU A 364 -5.01 -16.43 -16.40
N PHE A 365 -4.94 -15.82 -15.21
CA PHE A 365 -3.86 -16.00 -14.25
C PHE A 365 -4.40 -15.82 -12.82
N ASP A 366 -4.37 -16.90 -12.03
CA ASP A 366 -4.78 -16.89 -10.62
C ASP A 366 -3.58 -16.70 -9.70
N PRO A 367 -3.41 -15.51 -9.08
CA PRO A 367 -2.30 -15.24 -8.17
C PRO A 367 -2.39 -16.06 -6.87
N THR A 368 -3.58 -16.51 -6.46
CA THR A 368 -3.75 -17.31 -5.24
C THR A 368 -3.16 -18.70 -5.38
N ALA A 369 -3.28 -19.30 -6.55
CA ALA A 369 -2.67 -20.59 -6.87
C ALA A 369 -1.12 -20.55 -6.83
N ASN A 370 -0.53 -19.35 -6.85
CA ASN A 370 0.92 -19.11 -6.82
C ASN A 370 1.42 -18.55 -5.49
N ASN A 371 0.61 -18.58 -4.44
CA ASN A 371 0.92 -18.01 -3.13
C ASN A 371 1.21 -16.49 -3.16
N LEU A 372 0.71 -15.78 -4.18
CA LEU A 372 0.87 -14.34 -4.32
C LEU A 372 -0.26 -13.55 -3.63
N GLY A 373 -1.20 -14.26 -3.01
CA GLY A 373 -2.36 -13.70 -2.31
C GLY A 373 -3.45 -13.18 -3.24
N VAL A 374 -4.57 -12.76 -2.64
CA VAL A 374 -5.71 -12.20 -3.38
C VAL A 374 -5.34 -10.85 -3.98
N LYS A 375 -5.58 -10.66 -5.29
CA LYS A 375 -5.23 -9.46 -6.06
C LYS A 375 -6.42 -8.98 -6.89
N GLY A 376 -7.33 -8.27 -6.26
CA GLY A 376 -8.40 -7.56 -6.95
C GLY A 376 -8.09 -6.07 -7.12
N CYS A 377 -8.83 -5.38 -7.97
CA CYS A 377 -8.70 -3.93 -8.13
C CYS A 377 -9.15 -3.22 -6.86
N THR A 378 -8.29 -2.33 -6.33
CA THR A 378 -8.54 -1.53 -5.11
C THR A 378 -8.90 -0.08 -5.41
N ALA A 379 -9.00 0.29 -6.69
CA ALA A 379 -9.33 1.65 -7.12
C ALA A 379 -10.64 2.15 -6.52
N ALA A 380 -10.64 3.40 -6.05
CA ALA A 380 -11.77 4.05 -5.39
C ALA A 380 -12.34 3.29 -4.17
N LEU A 381 -11.59 2.32 -3.61
CA LEU A 381 -11.95 1.57 -2.41
C LEU A 381 -10.86 1.66 -1.34
N TYR A 382 -9.72 0.99 -1.54
CA TYR A 382 -8.62 0.95 -0.59
C TYR A 382 -7.46 1.87 -0.99
N SER A 383 -7.38 2.24 -2.26
CA SER A 383 -6.41 3.20 -2.79
C SER A 383 -7.06 4.20 -3.74
N MET A 384 -6.59 5.43 -3.70
CA MET A 384 -6.95 6.51 -4.63
C MET A 384 -5.71 7.36 -4.91
N CYS A 385 -5.83 8.33 -5.82
CA CYS A 385 -4.76 9.24 -6.15
C CYS A 385 -5.23 10.69 -6.17
N ILE A 386 -4.38 11.63 -5.76
CA ILE A 386 -4.57 13.07 -5.96
C ILE A 386 -3.50 13.57 -6.92
N GLU A 387 -3.92 14.27 -7.97
CA GLU A 387 -3.04 14.87 -8.97
C GLU A 387 -2.42 16.18 -8.48
N SER A 388 -1.39 16.64 -9.17
CA SER A 388 -0.64 17.86 -8.84
C SER A 388 -1.49 19.14 -8.79
N ASN A 389 -2.69 19.13 -9.34
CA ASN A 389 -3.66 20.23 -9.32
C ASN A 389 -4.82 20.03 -8.32
N GLY A 390 -4.75 18.95 -7.50
CA GLY A 390 -5.78 18.63 -6.52
C GLY A 390 -6.93 17.75 -7.02
N ASN A 391 -6.97 17.37 -8.30
CA ASN A 391 -7.97 16.41 -8.78
C ASN A 391 -7.81 15.05 -8.14
N VAL A 392 -8.90 14.45 -7.71
CA VAL A 392 -8.93 13.11 -7.13
C VAL A 392 -9.28 12.08 -8.20
N LEU A 393 -8.46 11.04 -8.32
CA LEU A 393 -8.61 9.94 -9.27
C LEU A 393 -8.92 8.63 -8.55
N PRO A 394 -9.60 7.66 -9.20
CA PRO A 394 -9.84 6.33 -8.65
C PRO A 394 -8.55 5.57 -8.27
N CYS A 395 -7.49 5.72 -9.08
CA CYS A 395 -6.12 5.27 -8.81
C CYS A 395 -5.15 6.10 -9.65
N GLN A 396 -3.85 5.96 -9.39
CA GLN A 396 -2.80 6.72 -10.07
C GLN A 396 -2.74 6.56 -11.60
N SER A 397 -3.44 5.58 -12.16
CA SER A 397 -3.42 5.27 -13.59
C SER A 397 -4.78 5.46 -14.28
N TYR A 398 -5.83 5.75 -13.53
CA TYR A 398 -7.19 5.91 -14.05
C TYR A 398 -7.55 7.40 -14.14
N TYR A 399 -7.24 8.03 -15.26
CA TYR A 399 -7.34 9.49 -15.47
C TYR A 399 -8.77 9.98 -15.73
N HIS A 400 -9.67 9.70 -14.77
CA HIS A 400 -11.03 10.26 -14.72
C HIS A 400 -11.22 10.96 -13.37
N PRO A 401 -11.17 12.30 -13.32
CA PRO A 401 -11.37 13.04 -12.09
C PRO A 401 -12.75 12.74 -11.47
N LEU A 402 -12.74 12.51 -10.16
CA LEU A 402 -13.93 12.27 -9.33
C LEU A 402 -14.41 13.58 -8.67
N GLY A 403 -13.59 14.60 -8.70
CA GLY A 403 -13.71 15.90 -8.10
C GLY A 403 -12.34 16.45 -7.74
N ASN A 404 -12.31 17.60 -7.06
CA ASN A 404 -11.08 18.25 -6.62
C ASN A 404 -11.06 18.39 -5.09
N ILE A 405 -9.98 17.95 -4.45
CA ILE A 405 -9.86 17.89 -2.97
C ILE A 405 -9.94 19.27 -2.32
N LEU A 406 -9.62 20.35 -3.03
CA LEU A 406 -9.62 21.71 -2.50
C LEU A 406 -10.99 22.37 -2.56
N THR A 407 -11.87 21.95 -3.47
CA THR A 407 -13.13 22.64 -3.77
C THR A 407 -14.36 21.82 -3.50
N ASP A 408 -14.26 20.50 -3.60
CA ASP A 408 -15.40 19.61 -3.51
C ASP A 408 -15.46 18.92 -2.13
N SER A 409 -16.65 18.58 -1.67
CA SER A 409 -16.78 17.79 -0.43
C SER A 409 -16.26 16.37 -0.64
N TRP A 410 -15.64 15.80 0.41
CA TRP A 410 -15.20 14.40 0.35
C TRP A 410 -16.36 13.45 0.03
N ASP A 411 -17.54 13.71 0.57
CA ASP A 411 -18.73 12.89 0.30
C ASP A 411 -19.09 12.87 -1.19
N SER A 412 -19.01 14.00 -1.89
CA SER A 412 -19.26 14.05 -3.34
C SER A 412 -18.21 13.30 -4.16
N ILE A 413 -16.94 13.38 -3.75
CA ILE A 413 -15.82 12.65 -4.38
C ILE A 413 -15.97 11.15 -4.13
N TRP A 414 -16.20 10.77 -2.88
CA TRP A 414 -16.31 9.38 -2.48
C TRP A 414 -17.51 8.68 -3.12
N ASN A 415 -18.65 9.36 -3.19
CA ASN A 415 -19.88 8.85 -3.79
C ASN A 415 -20.06 9.22 -5.27
N HIS A 416 -19.01 9.71 -5.92
CA HIS A 416 -19.04 9.93 -7.37
C HIS A 416 -19.45 8.66 -8.11
N LYS A 417 -20.25 8.79 -9.19
CA LYS A 417 -20.80 7.64 -9.93
C LYS A 417 -19.73 6.61 -10.31
N LEU A 418 -18.59 7.06 -10.81
CA LEU A 418 -17.48 6.17 -11.18
C LEU A 418 -16.89 5.45 -9.95
N SER A 419 -16.76 6.14 -8.82
CA SER A 419 -16.28 5.53 -7.56
C SER A 419 -17.18 4.39 -7.13
N VAL A 420 -18.50 4.60 -7.15
CA VAL A 420 -19.50 3.58 -6.81
C VAL A 420 -19.44 2.41 -7.81
N GLN A 421 -19.36 2.70 -9.12
CA GLN A 421 -19.26 1.66 -10.15
C GLN A 421 -18.04 0.74 -9.95
N LEU A 422 -16.88 1.32 -9.62
CA LEU A 422 -15.66 0.55 -9.38
C LEU A 422 -15.73 -0.26 -8.09
N ARG A 423 -16.18 0.33 -6.98
CA ARG A 423 -16.34 -0.35 -5.70
C ARG A 423 -17.31 -1.51 -5.74
N GLU A 424 -18.43 -1.31 -6.43
CA GLU A 424 -19.49 -2.31 -6.55
C GLU A 424 -19.31 -3.23 -7.75
N ARG A 425 -18.19 -3.06 -8.47
CA ARG A 425 -17.84 -3.92 -9.62
C ARG A 425 -18.96 -4.01 -10.67
N GLN A 426 -19.63 -2.88 -10.95
CA GLN A 426 -20.80 -2.83 -11.84
C GLN A 426 -20.44 -3.04 -13.33
N SER A 427 -19.15 -3.03 -13.69
CA SER A 427 -18.68 -3.14 -15.08
C SER A 427 -17.92 -4.46 -15.33
N LEU A 428 -18.33 -5.54 -14.67
CA LEU A 428 -17.72 -6.86 -14.89
C LEU A 428 -17.98 -7.36 -16.32
N PRO A 429 -16.99 -8.04 -16.95
CA PRO A 429 -17.22 -8.76 -18.20
C PRO A 429 -18.33 -9.81 -18.07
N ALA A 430 -19.10 -10.05 -19.15
CA ALA A 430 -20.18 -11.02 -19.15
C ALA A 430 -19.73 -12.43 -18.72
N LYS A 431 -18.49 -12.83 -19.03
CA LYS A 431 -17.91 -14.11 -18.59
C LYS A 431 -17.78 -14.26 -17.08
N CYS A 432 -17.90 -13.17 -16.31
CA CYS A 432 -17.82 -13.17 -14.84
C CYS A 432 -19.18 -13.43 -14.17
N GLU A 433 -20.29 -13.47 -14.93
CA GLU A 433 -21.62 -13.78 -14.41
C GLU A 433 -21.65 -15.22 -13.87
N GLY A 434 -22.05 -15.38 -12.60
CA GLY A 434 -22.04 -16.69 -11.93
C GLY A 434 -20.67 -17.28 -11.61
N CYS A 435 -19.58 -16.54 -11.81
CA CYS A 435 -18.25 -17.03 -11.50
C CYS A 435 -18.02 -17.16 -9.97
N PRO A 436 -17.61 -18.35 -9.47
CA PRO A 436 -17.47 -18.60 -8.03
C PRO A 436 -16.37 -17.78 -7.36
N VAL A 437 -15.36 -17.33 -8.11
CA VAL A 437 -14.20 -16.56 -7.59
C VAL A 437 -14.31 -15.05 -7.88
N VAL A 438 -15.48 -14.57 -8.29
CA VAL A 438 -15.66 -13.15 -8.65
C VAL A 438 -15.45 -12.21 -7.45
N ALA A 439 -15.70 -12.70 -6.24
CA ALA A 439 -15.53 -11.90 -5.02
C ALA A 439 -14.05 -11.54 -4.78
N GLU A 440 -13.14 -12.46 -5.03
CA GLU A 440 -11.69 -12.26 -4.88
C GLU A 440 -11.09 -11.60 -6.13
N CYS A 441 -11.43 -12.12 -7.30
CA CYS A 441 -10.88 -11.71 -8.60
C CYS A 441 -11.30 -10.27 -8.97
N GLY A 442 -12.61 -9.97 -8.85
CA GLY A 442 -13.17 -8.68 -9.26
C GLY A 442 -13.07 -8.36 -10.75
N GLY A 443 -12.80 -9.36 -11.61
CA GLY A 443 -12.72 -9.17 -13.06
C GLY A 443 -11.39 -8.60 -13.58
N GLY A 444 -10.36 -8.52 -12.72
CA GLY A 444 -9.05 -7.97 -13.08
C GLY A 444 -9.01 -6.42 -13.09
N CYS A 445 -8.00 -5.85 -13.76
CA CYS A 445 -7.88 -4.42 -13.91
C CYS A 445 -8.81 -3.89 -15.03
N PRO A 446 -9.68 -2.91 -14.77
CA PRO A 446 -10.55 -2.34 -15.80
C PRO A 446 -9.78 -1.76 -17.00
N LEU A 447 -8.58 -1.22 -16.76
CA LEU A 447 -7.73 -0.65 -17.81
C LEU A 447 -7.16 -1.71 -18.76
N THR A 448 -6.89 -2.93 -18.28
CA THR A 448 -6.39 -4.03 -19.11
C THR A 448 -7.42 -4.42 -20.17
N ALA A 449 -8.70 -4.55 -19.79
CA ALA A 449 -9.76 -4.87 -20.73
C ALA A 449 -9.96 -3.79 -21.82
N GLU A 450 -9.75 -2.52 -21.48
CA GLU A 450 -9.78 -1.40 -22.43
C GLU A 450 -8.54 -1.39 -23.32
N GLY A 451 -7.35 -1.66 -22.76
CA GLY A 451 -6.08 -1.73 -23.49
C GLY A 451 -6.10 -2.83 -24.54
N TYR A 452 -6.54 -4.02 -24.20
CA TYR A 452 -6.66 -5.15 -25.14
C TYR A 452 -7.59 -4.84 -26.32
N ARG A 453 -8.64 -4.05 -26.10
CA ARG A 453 -9.52 -3.61 -27.20
C ARG A 453 -8.85 -2.59 -28.12
N LYS A 454 -8.00 -1.70 -27.58
CA LYS A 454 -7.32 -0.65 -28.36
C LYS A 454 -6.09 -1.16 -29.12
N GLU A 455 -5.34 -2.07 -28.52
CA GLU A 455 -4.09 -2.59 -29.14
C GLU A 455 -4.33 -3.66 -30.21
N ASN A 456 -5.58 -4.16 -30.41
CA ASN A 456 -5.83 -5.31 -31.27
C ASN A 456 -4.89 -6.50 -30.99
N LEU A 457 -4.56 -6.71 -29.71
CA LEU A 457 -3.65 -7.77 -29.23
C LEU A 457 -4.08 -9.20 -29.60
N VAL A 458 -5.21 -9.33 -30.30
CA VAL A 458 -5.72 -10.60 -30.86
C VAL A 458 -4.71 -11.28 -31.78
N ASN A 459 -3.73 -10.55 -32.33
CA ASN A 459 -2.81 -11.03 -33.37
C ASN A 459 -1.32 -11.09 -32.96
N LEU A 460 -0.96 -10.90 -31.69
CA LEU A 460 0.42 -11.06 -31.27
C LEU A 460 0.79 -12.54 -31.10
N PRO A 461 1.95 -13.02 -31.61
CA PRO A 461 2.38 -14.40 -31.43
C PRO A 461 2.60 -14.71 -29.94
N VAL A 462 2.17 -15.90 -29.52
CA VAL A 462 2.42 -16.42 -28.17
C VAL A 462 3.93 -16.65 -28.00
N VAL A 463 4.52 -16.13 -26.92
CA VAL A 463 5.92 -16.44 -26.56
C VAL A 463 5.91 -17.85 -25.91
N HIS A 464 6.56 -18.80 -26.53
CA HIS A 464 6.76 -20.18 -26.03
C HIS A 464 7.99 -20.26 -25.11
#